data_7f5534ffd543486899c6486bd6839927
#
_entry.id   7f5534ffd543486899c6486bd6839927
#
_cell.length_a   1.000
_cell.length_b   1.000
_cell.length_c   1.000
_cell.angle_alpha   90.00
_cell.angle_beta   90.00
_cell.angle_gamma   90.00
#
_symmetry.space_group_name_H-M   'P 1'
#
loop_
_entity.id
_entity.type
_entity.pdbx_description
1 polymer ?
#
loop_
_entity_poly.entity_id
_entity_poly.type
_entity_poly.pdbx_seq_one_letter_code
_entity_poly.pdbx_strand_id
1 'polypeptide(L)'
;MQQILPHRQSRPVLKACNGCIAFRQASARTARLHCARARVHQACVTASATKEDVQEVQESSNAGRKLDPNGGDLMSWEDIGERAGTDVLQGYQMLDHSGHTGQPRTAPTRVLPTDESTTTDRPVLLYRDTNGWCPFCERVWLALEEKNIPYDTVLINLQDKPEWFKKMVPTQLVPAVKINGELVYESYDIMMELEKHFDDPPLLPSDSELREEVEEVCKQASAVSSAGYKYLASRMKDKEDEDAEQAAQDDFLLQLNEVEGQLSKHSGPYLVGDFGLADIVHCSAMERFAANMPVVAGVELRGNPRYPKISRWYSAMDSRPAYQKVKSDDTTLNLVIRKVFGIPMAFSPAIDDFTQRGRNEAAAKLSKNKEVVRADIVRRSGILRGHDSTTGSSNGEDQATSVPKGVQDAVDHAMRRLANYLLLGKPGPRNEDAEARAIGAAALAYFRNRASAPRDLSANACHELRAACLAVVKDSY
;
A
#
# COMPACT_ATOMS: atom_id res chain seq x y z
N MET A 1 8.89 28.92 -61.42
CA MET A 1 7.62 28.58 -60.77
C MET A 1 7.92 27.53 -59.67
N GLN A 2 8.19 27.97 -58.48
CA GLN A 2 8.43 27.15 -57.30
C GLN A 2 7.06 26.87 -56.63
N GLN A 3 6.69 25.62 -56.55
CA GLN A 3 5.52 25.20 -55.73
C GLN A 3 6.00 24.92 -54.31
N ILE A 4 5.47 25.70 -53.40
CA ILE A 4 5.66 25.59 -51.97
C ILE A 4 4.74 24.49 -51.46
N LEU A 5 5.28 23.40 -50.91
CA LEU A 5 4.56 22.38 -50.17
C LEU A 5 4.36 22.83 -48.74
N PRO A 6 3.19 22.63 -48.11
CA PRO A 6 2.92 23.09 -46.77
C PRO A 6 3.61 22.17 -45.73
N HIS A 7 4.22 22.81 -44.74
CA HIS A 7 4.77 22.17 -43.55
C HIS A 7 3.76 21.27 -42.86
N ARG A 8 4.11 19.98 -42.74
CA ARG A 8 3.47 19.08 -41.79
C ARG A 8 3.81 19.59 -40.37
N GLN A 9 2.82 20.12 -39.69
CA GLN A 9 2.88 20.31 -38.26
C GLN A 9 3.05 18.95 -37.60
N SER A 10 4.15 18.80 -36.91
CA SER A 10 4.44 17.67 -36.02
C SER A 10 3.37 17.61 -34.94
N ARG A 11 2.59 16.54 -34.92
CA ARG A 11 1.69 16.20 -33.83
C ARG A 11 2.53 16.02 -32.55
N PRO A 12 2.15 16.61 -31.42
CA PRO A 12 2.83 16.34 -30.18
C PRO A 12 2.69 14.85 -29.83
N VAL A 13 3.80 14.19 -29.64
CA VAL A 13 3.88 12.85 -29.07
C VAL A 13 3.29 12.92 -27.67
N LEU A 14 2.12 12.36 -27.48
CA LEU A 14 1.48 12.21 -26.17
C LEU A 14 2.36 11.26 -25.35
N LYS A 15 3.21 11.82 -24.48
CA LYS A 15 3.86 11.03 -23.43
C LYS A 15 2.77 10.41 -22.56
N ALA A 16 2.69 9.10 -22.60
CA ALA A 16 1.77 8.33 -21.80
C ALA A 16 2.07 8.58 -20.32
N CYS A 17 1.15 9.23 -19.62
CA CYS A 17 1.13 9.22 -18.15
C CYS A 17 0.78 7.81 -17.71
N ASN A 18 1.75 7.07 -17.25
CA ASN A 18 1.56 5.71 -16.77
C ASN A 18 0.54 5.68 -15.63
N GLY A 19 -0.60 5.11 -15.86
CA GLY A 19 -1.63 4.80 -14.85
C GLY A 19 -2.90 5.64 -14.82
N CYS A 20 -2.92 6.83 -15.43
CA CYS A 20 -4.16 7.63 -15.52
C CYS A 20 -4.64 7.86 -16.95
N ILE A 21 -3.95 7.36 -17.97
CA ILE A 21 -4.12 7.78 -19.37
C ILE A 21 -4.98 6.83 -20.20
N ALA A 22 -5.27 5.64 -19.75
CA ALA A 22 -6.27 4.83 -20.45
C ALA A 22 -7.64 5.57 -20.61
N PHE A 23 -7.85 6.68 -19.90
CA PHE A 23 -9.10 7.42 -19.86
C PHE A 23 -9.09 8.78 -20.59
N ARG A 24 -8.00 9.19 -21.25
CA ARG A 24 -7.98 10.51 -21.94
C ARG A 24 -8.40 10.52 -23.41
N GLN A 25 -8.76 9.42 -23.99
CA GLN A 25 -9.24 9.36 -25.40
C GLN A 25 -10.75 9.25 -25.59
N ALA A 26 -11.56 9.31 -24.51
CA ALA A 26 -13.01 9.43 -24.66
C ALA A 26 -13.38 10.88 -24.89
N SER A 27 -13.91 11.18 -26.08
CA SER A 27 -14.46 12.47 -26.54
C SER A 27 -15.42 13.13 -25.57
N ALA A 28 -15.68 14.43 -25.72
CA ALA A 28 -16.79 15.30 -25.21
C ALA A 28 -17.71 14.87 -24.02
N ARG A 29 -17.69 13.61 -23.59
CA ARG A 29 -18.30 13.08 -22.37
C ARG A 29 -17.47 13.35 -21.11
N THR A 30 -16.25 13.85 -21.26
CA THR A 30 -15.31 14.20 -20.17
C THR A 30 -15.85 15.27 -19.22
N ALA A 31 -16.76 16.11 -19.67
CA ALA A 31 -17.39 17.11 -18.80
C ALA A 31 -18.31 16.49 -17.73
N ARG A 32 -18.96 15.35 -18.01
CA ARG A 32 -19.78 14.62 -17.03
C ARG A 32 -18.93 13.82 -16.05
N LEU A 33 -17.80 13.30 -16.50
CA LEU A 33 -16.83 12.62 -15.62
C LEU A 33 -16.09 13.60 -14.70
N HIS A 34 -15.83 14.84 -15.15
CA HIS A 34 -15.30 15.90 -14.28
C HIS A 34 -16.33 16.33 -13.21
N CYS A 35 -17.61 16.34 -13.54
CA CYS A 35 -18.67 16.64 -12.57
C CYS A 35 -18.88 15.49 -11.57
N ALA A 36 -18.73 14.22 -12.00
CA ALA A 36 -18.71 13.06 -11.12
C ALA A 36 -17.46 13.05 -10.25
N ARG A 37 -16.30 13.45 -10.79
CA ARG A 37 -15.04 13.59 -10.05
C ARG A 37 -15.11 14.68 -8.98
N ALA A 38 -15.77 15.79 -9.24
CA ALA A 38 -16.03 16.85 -8.26
C ALA A 38 -17.00 16.39 -7.16
N ARG A 39 -18.02 15.59 -7.49
CA ARG A 39 -18.95 15.01 -6.50
C ARG A 39 -18.30 13.92 -5.64
N VAL A 40 -17.39 13.13 -6.19
CA VAL A 40 -16.61 12.15 -5.43
C VAL A 40 -15.58 12.86 -4.53
N HIS A 41 -15.00 13.96 -4.98
CA HIS A 41 -14.15 14.81 -4.13
C HIS A 41 -14.94 15.40 -2.96
N GLN A 42 -16.17 15.84 -3.18
CA GLN A 42 -17.05 16.38 -2.15
C GLN A 42 -17.56 15.28 -1.20
N ALA A 43 -17.86 14.08 -1.72
CA ALA A 43 -18.24 12.93 -0.89
C ALA A 43 -17.08 12.37 -0.06
N CYS A 44 -15.83 12.47 -0.52
CA CYS A 44 -14.67 12.07 0.28
C CYS A 44 -14.20 13.13 1.28
N VAL A 45 -14.51 14.42 1.04
CA VAL A 45 -14.24 15.51 1.98
C VAL A 45 -15.35 15.58 3.04
N THR A 46 -16.59 15.22 2.69
CA THR A 46 -17.74 15.16 3.61
C THR A 46 -17.91 13.83 4.33
N ALA A 47 -17.07 12.81 4.04
CA ALA A 47 -16.92 11.63 4.89
C ALA A 47 -16.04 11.87 6.15
N SER A 48 -15.93 13.11 6.57
CA SER A 48 -15.93 13.47 8.00
C SER A 48 -17.34 13.20 8.48
N ALA A 49 -17.60 12.03 9.06
CA ALA A 49 -18.90 11.65 9.61
C ALA A 49 -19.51 12.83 10.39
N THR A 50 -20.72 13.22 10.04
CA THR A 50 -21.49 14.15 10.87
C THR A 50 -21.79 13.48 12.21
N LYS A 51 -22.10 14.21 13.26
CA LYS A 51 -22.46 13.62 14.56
C LYS A 51 -23.65 12.65 14.45
N GLU A 52 -24.50 12.84 13.46
CA GLU A 52 -25.66 11.98 13.18
C GLU A 52 -25.24 10.67 12.50
N ASP A 53 -24.30 10.71 11.54
CA ASP A 53 -23.74 9.49 10.90
C ASP A 53 -23.00 8.60 11.89
N VAL A 54 -22.33 9.18 12.89
CA VAL A 54 -21.65 8.43 13.96
C VAL A 54 -22.66 7.79 14.90
N GLN A 55 -23.81 8.41 15.11
CA GLN A 55 -24.83 7.90 16.01
C GLN A 55 -25.66 6.78 15.38
N GLU A 56 -25.97 6.87 14.09
CA GLU A 56 -26.70 5.84 13.35
C GLU A 56 -25.86 4.57 13.11
N VAL A 57 -24.54 4.72 12.86
CA VAL A 57 -23.60 3.59 12.77
C VAL A 57 -23.36 2.94 14.15
N GLN A 58 -23.43 3.72 15.25
CA GLN A 58 -23.34 3.16 16.61
C GLN A 58 -24.58 2.36 17.00
N GLU A 59 -25.75 2.71 16.51
CA GLU A 59 -27.00 1.99 16.85
C GLU A 59 -27.16 0.69 16.04
N SER A 60 -26.71 0.64 14.79
CA SER A 60 -26.82 -0.55 13.93
C SER A 60 -25.79 -1.65 14.26
N SER A 61 -24.60 -1.28 14.76
CA SER A 61 -23.54 -2.23 15.12
C SER A 61 -23.75 -2.92 16.47
N ASN A 62 -24.75 -2.48 17.26
CA ASN A 62 -25.01 -3.00 18.60
C ASN A 62 -26.06 -4.13 18.67
N ALA A 63 -26.63 -4.56 17.57
CA ALA A 63 -27.74 -5.53 17.56
C ALA A 63 -27.32 -7.00 17.74
N GLY A 64 -26.33 -7.31 18.55
CA GLY A 64 -25.95 -8.72 18.79
C GLY A 64 -25.00 -9.03 19.93
N ARG A 65 -24.45 -8.05 20.62
CA ARG A 65 -23.55 -8.33 21.77
C ARG A 65 -24.05 -7.65 23.04
N LYS A 66 -24.28 -8.42 24.10
CA LYS A 66 -24.44 -7.89 25.46
C LYS A 66 -23.12 -7.18 25.82
N LEU A 67 -23.10 -5.87 25.70
CA LEU A 67 -22.04 -5.01 26.22
C LEU A 67 -22.16 -4.98 27.74
N ASP A 68 -21.06 -5.19 28.44
CA ASP A 68 -20.98 -4.89 29.84
C ASP A 68 -21.16 -3.36 30.02
N PRO A 69 -22.22 -2.87 30.70
CA PRO A 69 -22.52 -1.44 30.77
C PRO A 69 -21.60 -0.68 31.75
N ASN A 70 -20.79 -1.37 32.52
CA ASN A 70 -19.86 -0.76 33.45
C ASN A 70 -18.50 -0.63 32.79
N GLY A 71 -17.94 0.58 32.75
CA GLY A 71 -16.62 0.92 32.18
C GLY A 71 -15.53 0.01 32.76
N GLY A 72 -15.45 -1.18 32.19
CA GLY A 72 -14.58 -2.26 32.62
C GLY A 72 -13.11 -1.88 32.45
N ASP A 73 -12.25 -2.54 33.20
CA ASP A 73 -10.80 -2.44 33.16
C ASP A 73 -10.26 -2.56 31.71
N LEU A 74 -9.14 -1.95 31.48
CA LEU A 74 -8.41 -2.06 30.21
C LEU A 74 -8.10 -3.54 29.92
N MET A 75 -8.52 -4.05 28.76
CA MET A 75 -8.31 -5.47 28.41
C MET A 75 -6.83 -5.86 28.52
N SER A 76 -6.60 -7.09 28.96
CA SER A 76 -5.27 -7.72 28.90
C SER A 76 -4.89 -8.01 27.44
N TRP A 77 -3.61 -8.24 27.17
CA TRP A 77 -3.15 -8.63 25.83
C TRP A 77 -3.68 -10.02 25.41
N GLU A 78 -3.99 -10.90 26.36
CA GLU A 78 -4.61 -12.19 26.13
C GLU A 78 -6.05 -12.02 25.65
N ASP A 79 -6.86 -11.24 26.38
CA ASP A 79 -8.26 -10.94 26.01
C ASP A 79 -8.34 -10.25 24.64
N ILE A 80 -7.40 -9.34 24.35
CA ILE A 80 -7.32 -8.68 23.03
C ILE A 80 -7.05 -9.70 21.93
N GLY A 81 -6.10 -10.62 22.14
CA GLY A 81 -5.77 -11.67 21.16
C GLY A 81 -6.93 -12.61 20.92
N GLU A 82 -7.62 -13.07 21.97
CA GLU A 82 -8.80 -13.93 21.87
C GLU A 82 -9.96 -13.25 21.14
N ARG A 83 -10.28 -12.00 21.50
CA ARG A 83 -11.38 -11.26 20.87
C ARG A 83 -11.14 -10.89 19.42
N ALA A 84 -9.92 -10.57 19.08
CA ALA A 84 -9.57 -10.23 17.70
C ALA A 84 -9.73 -11.43 16.75
N GLY A 85 -9.67 -12.66 17.28
CA GLY A 85 -9.74 -13.91 16.53
C GLY A 85 -8.41 -14.30 15.92
N THR A 86 -8.18 -15.59 15.80
CA THR A 86 -6.93 -16.14 15.21
C THR A 86 -7.03 -16.37 13.71
N ASP A 87 -8.23 -16.47 13.18
CA ASP A 87 -8.55 -16.66 11.77
C ASP A 87 -8.08 -15.49 10.89
N VAL A 88 -8.15 -14.26 11.41
CA VAL A 88 -7.65 -13.06 10.74
C VAL A 88 -6.12 -13.04 10.57
N LEU A 89 -5.42 -13.94 11.27
CA LEU A 89 -3.96 -14.12 11.17
C LEU A 89 -3.55 -15.31 10.30
N GLN A 90 -4.50 -15.96 9.62
CA GLN A 90 -4.20 -17.09 8.76
C GLN A 90 -3.23 -16.67 7.65
N GLY A 91 -2.09 -17.34 7.58
CA GLY A 91 -1.00 -16.98 6.66
C GLY A 91 -0.10 -15.83 7.13
N TYR A 92 -0.41 -15.18 8.26
CA TYR A 92 0.44 -14.14 8.82
C TYR A 92 1.67 -14.74 9.51
N GLN A 93 2.85 -14.36 9.02
CA GLN A 93 4.11 -14.69 9.70
C GLN A 93 4.44 -13.59 10.71
N MET A 94 4.83 -14.00 11.92
CA MET A 94 5.32 -13.03 12.92
C MET A 94 6.51 -12.26 12.36
N LEU A 95 6.49 -10.95 12.50
CA LEU A 95 7.67 -10.14 12.32
C LEU A 95 8.71 -10.58 13.37
N ASP A 96 9.89 -10.98 12.92
CA ASP A 96 11.02 -11.10 13.82
C ASP A 96 11.48 -9.69 14.28
N HIS A 97 12.40 -9.64 15.22
CA HIS A 97 12.94 -8.36 15.71
C HIS A 97 13.62 -7.52 14.62
N SER A 98 13.91 -8.11 13.46
CA SER A 98 14.47 -7.44 12.28
C SER A 98 13.41 -6.91 11.33
N GLY A 99 12.12 -7.26 11.52
CA GLY A 99 11.02 -6.96 10.62
C GLY A 99 11.05 -7.80 9.35
N HIS A 100 11.66 -8.98 9.38
CA HIS A 100 11.92 -9.83 8.22
C HIS A 100 11.52 -11.28 8.46
N THR A 101 10.92 -11.85 7.46
CA THR A 101 10.86 -13.30 7.27
C THR A 101 12.11 -13.70 6.46
N GLY A 102 13.20 -14.07 7.14
CA GLY A 102 14.21 -14.96 6.56
C GLY A 102 15.54 -14.41 6.04
N GLN A 103 15.78 -13.10 5.98
CA GLN A 103 17.13 -12.55 5.71
C GLN A 103 17.34 -11.27 6.54
N PRO A 104 18.44 -11.14 7.28
CA PRO A 104 18.67 -9.96 8.12
C PRO A 104 18.96 -8.73 7.24
N ARG A 105 18.02 -7.81 7.18
CA ARG A 105 18.36 -6.44 6.75
C ARG A 105 19.17 -5.76 7.84
N THR A 106 20.17 -5.03 7.43
CA THR A 106 21.00 -4.23 8.33
C THR A 106 20.19 -3.16 9.09
N ALA A 107 19.00 -2.79 8.60
CA ALA A 107 18.08 -1.90 9.32
C ALA A 107 16.65 -1.96 8.75
N PRO A 108 15.58 -2.01 9.60
CA PRO A 108 14.20 -2.03 9.14
C PRO A 108 13.82 -0.74 8.41
N THR A 109 12.99 -0.82 7.37
CA THR A 109 12.45 0.32 6.65
C THR A 109 11.60 1.20 7.58
N ARG A 110 11.83 2.52 7.56
CA ARG A 110 11.07 3.50 8.35
C ARG A 110 10.06 4.22 7.47
N VAL A 111 8.90 4.55 8.01
CA VAL A 111 8.01 5.56 7.44
C VAL A 111 8.31 6.88 8.13
N LEU A 112 8.77 7.84 7.36
CA LEU A 112 9.16 9.16 7.83
C LEU A 112 7.98 10.15 7.75
N PRO A 113 8.00 11.27 8.49
CA PRO A 113 7.00 12.32 8.38
C PRO A 113 6.83 12.81 6.95
N THR A 114 5.60 13.18 6.58
CA THR A 114 5.27 13.76 5.29
C THR A 114 5.50 15.27 5.35
N ASP A 115 6.77 15.67 5.27
CA ASP A 115 7.23 17.04 5.41
C ASP A 115 8.31 17.35 4.37
N GLU A 116 8.41 18.61 3.94
CA GLU A 116 9.41 19.07 2.96
C GLU A 116 10.85 18.92 3.48
N SER A 117 11.06 19.11 4.76
CA SER A 117 12.35 19.00 5.43
C SER A 117 12.79 17.56 5.71
N THR A 118 11.94 16.56 5.40
CA THR A 118 12.24 15.16 5.67
C THR A 118 13.49 14.71 4.91
N THR A 119 14.49 14.25 5.67
CA THR A 119 15.74 13.69 5.17
C THR A 119 15.92 12.26 5.69
N THR A 120 16.83 11.53 5.08
CA THR A 120 17.20 10.17 5.49
C THR A 120 18.72 10.02 5.48
N ASP A 121 19.22 9.17 6.37
CA ASP A 121 20.61 8.67 6.40
C ASP A 121 20.80 7.42 5.51
N ARG A 122 19.74 7.00 4.80
CA ARG A 122 19.78 5.85 3.90
C ARG A 122 20.01 6.25 2.46
N PRO A 123 20.54 5.33 1.64
CA PRO A 123 20.82 5.63 0.24
C PRO A 123 19.55 5.95 -0.57
N VAL A 124 18.38 5.45 -0.14
CA VAL A 124 17.12 5.66 -0.88
C VAL A 124 16.02 6.20 0.04
N LEU A 125 15.35 7.26 -0.43
CA LEU A 125 14.09 7.77 0.13
C LEU A 125 12.97 7.60 -0.90
N LEU A 126 12.03 6.72 -0.61
CA LEU A 126 10.88 6.40 -1.48
C LEU A 126 9.67 7.27 -1.12
N TYR A 127 9.15 8.01 -2.09
CA TYR A 127 7.85 8.68 -2.02
C TYR A 127 6.80 7.80 -2.74
N ARG A 128 5.86 7.25 -1.99
CA ARG A 128 4.80 6.39 -2.51
C ARG A 128 3.43 6.71 -1.94
N ASP A 129 2.39 6.11 -2.51
CA ASP A 129 1.03 6.26 -2.02
C ASP A 129 0.84 5.71 -0.59
N THR A 130 -0.12 6.33 0.12
CA THR A 130 -0.41 6.01 1.52
C THR A 130 -0.95 4.60 1.71
N ASN A 131 -1.69 4.06 0.75
CA ASN A 131 -2.47 2.84 0.92
C ASN A 131 -1.84 1.58 0.27
N GLY A 132 -0.72 1.71 -0.44
CA GLY A 132 -0.07 0.58 -1.11
C GLY A 132 -0.86 0.03 -2.31
N TRP A 133 -1.71 0.82 -2.94
CA TRP A 133 -2.54 0.41 -4.06
C TRP A 133 -2.03 0.86 -5.43
N CYS A 134 -1.10 1.82 -5.46
CA CYS A 134 -0.56 2.34 -6.71
C CYS A 134 0.34 1.29 -7.38
N PRO A 135 -0.02 0.81 -8.61
CA PRO A 135 0.73 -0.24 -9.29
C PRO A 135 2.17 0.18 -9.63
N PHE A 136 2.38 1.46 -9.88
CA PHE A 136 3.71 1.98 -10.21
C PHE A 136 4.60 2.12 -8.99
N CYS A 137 4.02 2.47 -7.83
CA CYS A 137 4.73 2.44 -6.55
C CYS A 137 5.15 1.02 -6.18
N GLU A 138 4.28 0.04 -6.41
CA GLU A 138 4.57 -1.36 -6.14
C GLU A 138 5.78 -1.87 -6.92
N ARG A 139 5.96 -1.49 -8.19
CA ARG A 139 7.13 -1.86 -8.99
C ARG A 139 8.44 -1.45 -8.32
N VAL A 140 8.55 -0.18 -7.96
CA VAL A 140 9.75 0.36 -7.30
C VAL A 140 9.93 -0.24 -5.92
N TRP A 141 8.83 -0.41 -5.18
CA TRP A 141 8.89 -1.00 -3.86
C TRP A 141 9.35 -2.46 -3.92
N LEU A 142 8.82 -3.26 -4.86
CA LEU A 142 9.26 -4.64 -5.07
C LEU A 142 10.74 -4.70 -5.48
N ALA A 143 11.19 -3.83 -6.39
CA ALA A 143 12.59 -3.75 -6.77
C ALA A 143 13.51 -3.48 -5.56
N LEU A 144 13.14 -2.53 -4.70
CA LEU A 144 13.88 -2.24 -3.46
C LEU A 144 13.94 -3.43 -2.50
N GLU A 145 12.82 -4.15 -2.36
CA GLU A 145 12.74 -5.34 -1.51
C GLU A 145 13.55 -6.51 -2.07
N GLU A 146 13.47 -6.76 -3.38
CA GLU A 146 14.24 -7.84 -4.04
C GLU A 146 15.75 -7.58 -3.99
N LYS A 147 16.17 -6.35 -4.24
CA LYS A 147 17.58 -5.94 -4.16
C LYS A 147 18.08 -5.77 -2.71
N ASN A 148 17.20 -5.94 -1.73
CA ASN A 148 17.51 -5.73 -0.31
C ASN A 148 18.17 -4.38 -0.02
N ILE A 149 17.81 -3.33 -0.76
CA ILE A 149 18.34 -1.97 -0.61
C ILE A 149 17.78 -1.35 0.67
N PRO A 150 18.60 -0.76 1.55
CA PRO A 150 18.11 0.02 2.67
C PRO A 150 17.41 1.29 2.19
N TYR A 151 16.16 1.51 2.58
CA TYR A 151 15.39 2.70 2.21
C TYR A 151 14.46 3.16 3.32
N ASP A 152 14.06 4.41 3.28
CA ASP A 152 12.97 4.96 4.05
C ASP A 152 11.82 5.38 3.13
N THR A 153 10.63 5.55 3.68
CA THR A 153 9.44 5.89 2.92
C THR A 153 8.77 7.14 3.45
N VAL A 154 8.37 8.04 2.55
CA VAL A 154 7.41 9.12 2.81
C VAL A 154 6.11 8.79 2.10
N LEU A 155 5.01 8.80 2.85
CA LEU A 155 3.69 8.47 2.34
C LEU A 155 3.00 9.72 1.78
N ILE A 156 2.58 9.65 0.51
CA ILE A 156 1.89 10.73 -0.19
C ILE A 156 0.42 10.37 -0.36
N ASN A 157 -0.46 11.21 0.17
CA ASN A 157 -1.90 11.06 -0.08
C ASN A 157 -2.20 11.46 -1.53
N LEU A 158 -2.64 10.51 -2.35
CA LEU A 158 -2.91 10.75 -3.78
C LEU A 158 -4.07 11.71 -4.04
N GLN A 159 -5.00 11.85 -3.10
CA GLN A 159 -6.16 12.73 -3.20
C GLN A 159 -5.86 14.16 -2.74
N ASP A 160 -4.88 14.29 -1.83
CA ASP A 160 -4.44 15.57 -1.28
C ASP A 160 -2.92 15.57 -1.18
N LYS A 161 -2.27 15.75 -2.32
CA LYS A 161 -0.80 15.77 -2.41
C LYS A 161 -0.27 17.08 -1.83
N PRO A 162 0.77 17.03 -0.95
CA PRO A 162 1.40 18.23 -0.41
C PRO A 162 1.94 19.16 -1.51
N GLU A 163 1.82 20.46 -1.33
CA GLU A 163 2.31 21.43 -2.31
C GLU A 163 3.83 21.35 -2.54
N TRP A 164 4.59 21.06 -1.49
CA TRP A 164 6.03 20.84 -1.63
C TRP A 164 6.35 19.63 -2.53
N PHE A 165 5.56 18.53 -2.42
CA PHE A 165 5.73 17.36 -3.29
C PHE A 165 5.43 17.69 -4.76
N LYS A 166 4.35 18.46 -5.01
CA LYS A 166 3.98 18.91 -6.36
C LYS A 166 5.05 19.80 -6.98
N LYS A 167 5.76 20.61 -6.17
CA LYS A 167 6.87 21.46 -6.63
C LYS A 167 8.14 20.65 -6.87
N MET A 168 8.41 19.66 -6.02
CA MET A 168 9.61 18.81 -6.08
C MET A 168 9.57 17.88 -7.29
N VAL A 169 8.43 17.22 -7.56
CA VAL A 169 8.29 16.21 -8.62
C VAL A 169 7.59 16.82 -9.83
N PRO A 170 8.28 17.01 -10.98
CA PRO A 170 7.72 17.69 -12.16
C PRO A 170 6.42 17.07 -12.69
N THR A 171 6.29 15.74 -12.60
CA THR A 171 5.09 15.01 -13.03
C THR A 171 3.99 15.05 -11.97
N GLN A 172 4.29 15.44 -10.73
CA GLN A 172 3.41 15.39 -9.57
C GLN A 172 2.85 13.98 -9.28
N LEU A 173 3.53 12.95 -9.77
CA LEU A 173 3.13 11.56 -9.66
C LEU A 173 4.03 10.80 -8.67
N VAL A 174 3.47 9.73 -8.12
CA VAL A 174 4.22 8.71 -7.39
C VAL A 174 4.34 7.47 -8.26
N PRO A 175 5.42 6.68 -8.11
CA PRO A 175 6.54 6.86 -7.19
C PRO A 175 7.50 7.96 -7.63
N ALA A 176 8.18 8.53 -6.65
CA ALA A 176 9.42 9.25 -6.84
C ALA A 176 10.43 8.74 -5.82
N VAL A 177 11.71 8.84 -6.08
CA VAL A 177 12.76 8.48 -5.12
C VAL A 177 13.85 9.54 -5.09
N LYS A 178 14.54 9.64 -3.96
CA LYS A 178 15.87 10.23 -3.90
C LYS A 178 16.88 9.11 -3.72
N ILE A 179 17.81 8.96 -4.66
CA ILE A 179 18.94 8.04 -4.58
C ILE A 179 20.17 8.86 -4.28
N ASN A 180 20.80 8.64 -3.12
CA ASN A 180 21.93 9.45 -2.66
C ASN A 180 21.69 10.99 -2.71
N GLY A 181 20.43 11.40 -2.54
CA GLY A 181 19.98 12.80 -2.57
C GLY A 181 19.48 13.28 -3.93
N GLU A 182 19.75 12.58 -5.02
CA GLU A 182 19.28 12.93 -6.38
C GLU A 182 17.86 12.43 -6.62
N LEU A 183 16.99 13.30 -7.14
CA LEU A 183 15.60 12.99 -7.41
C LEU A 183 15.46 12.24 -8.74
N VAL A 184 14.82 11.08 -8.68
CA VAL A 184 14.40 10.27 -9.84
C VAL A 184 12.90 10.04 -9.78
N TYR A 185 12.23 10.10 -10.90
CA TYR A 185 10.80 9.86 -11.03
C TYR A 185 10.53 9.06 -12.31
N GLU A 186 9.30 8.56 -12.52
CA GLU A 186 8.89 7.50 -13.44
C GLU A 186 9.40 6.11 -12.98
N SER A 187 8.46 5.18 -12.76
CA SER A 187 8.78 3.90 -12.11
C SER A 187 9.82 3.06 -12.85
N TYR A 188 9.82 3.10 -14.18
CA TYR A 188 10.80 2.38 -14.99
C TYR A 188 12.19 2.99 -14.86
N ASP A 189 12.29 4.31 -15.00
CA ASP A 189 13.56 5.05 -14.88
C ASP A 189 14.15 4.88 -13.47
N ILE A 190 13.30 4.89 -12.43
CA ILE A 190 13.72 4.61 -11.05
C ILE A 190 14.36 3.22 -10.95
N MET A 191 13.70 2.18 -11.50
CA MET A 191 14.25 0.81 -11.43
C MET A 191 15.57 0.69 -12.18
N MET A 192 15.71 1.37 -13.32
CA MET A 192 16.96 1.41 -14.08
C MET A 192 18.08 2.15 -13.31
N GLU A 193 17.76 3.23 -12.61
CA GLU A 193 18.74 3.90 -11.74
C GLU A 193 19.11 3.06 -10.51
N LEU A 194 18.15 2.35 -9.92
CA LEU A 194 18.46 1.39 -8.85
C LEU A 194 19.41 0.29 -9.33
N GLU A 195 19.24 -0.21 -10.56
CA GLU A 195 20.11 -1.22 -11.15
C GLU A 195 21.55 -0.72 -11.37
N LYS A 196 21.74 0.56 -11.70
CA LYS A 196 23.07 1.17 -11.86
C LYS A 196 23.79 1.40 -10.53
N HIS A 197 23.04 1.78 -9.48
CA HIS A 197 23.62 2.12 -8.18
C HIS A 197 23.78 0.91 -7.26
N PHE A 198 23.02 -0.16 -7.49
CA PHE A 198 22.96 -1.35 -6.67
C PHE A 198 22.85 -2.58 -7.60
N ASP A 199 23.98 -3.07 -8.04
CA ASP A 199 24.10 -4.12 -9.07
C ASP A 199 23.83 -5.53 -8.56
N ASP A 200 23.83 -5.78 -7.24
CA ASP A 200 23.62 -7.08 -6.63
C ASP A 200 22.41 -7.08 -5.65
N PRO A 201 21.46 -8.02 -5.77
CA PRO A 201 21.26 -8.94 -6.91
C PRO A 201 20.77 -8.19 -8.17
N PRO A 202 21.20 -8.62 -9.38
CA PRO A 202 20.77 -7.99 -10.62
C PRO A 202 19.30 -8.31 -10.93
N LEU A 203 18.56 -7.34 -11.47
CA LEU A 203 17.21 -7.51 -12.03
C LEU A 203 17.23 -7.62 -13.56
N LEU A 204 18.37 -7.37 -14.17
CA LEU A 204 18.61 -7.52 -15.60
C LEU A 204 19.62 -8.64 -15.84
N PRO A 205 19.41 -9.50 -16.84
CA PRO A 205 20.38 -10.51 -17.21
C PRO A 205 21.67 -9.89 -17.71
N SER A 206 22.80 -10.60 -17.52
CA SER A 206 24.10 -10.18 -18.07
C SER A 206 24.19 -10.41 -19.59
N ASP A 207 23.45 -11.38 -20.10
CA ASP A 207 23.37 -11.70 -21.51
C ASP A 207 22.61 -10.60 -22.27
N SER A 208 23.17 -10.14 -23.39
CA SER A 208 22.63 -9.01 -24.16
C SER A 208 21.33 -9.34 -24.89
N GLU A 209 21.19 -10.57 -25.39
CA GLU A 209 19.98 -11.01 -26.11
C GLU A 209 18.82 -11.13 -25.14
N LEU A 210 19.05 -11.73 -23.97
CA LEU A 210 18.04 -11.78 -22.90
C LEU A 210 17.68 -10.39 -22.38
N ARG A 211 18.64 -9.46 -22.37
CA ARG A 211 18.35 -8.07 -21.96
C ARG A 211 17.45 -7.35 -22.95
N GLU A 212 17.67 -7.50 -24.23
CA GLU A 212 16.78 -6.97 -25.28
C GLU A 212 15.38 -7.61 -25.17
N GLU A 213 15.30 -8.91 -24.89
CA GLU A 213 14.03 -9.58 -24.64
C GLU A 213 13.31 -8.99 -23.41
N VAL A 214 14.02 -8.74 -22.29
CA VAL A 214 13.44 -8.09 -21.10
C VAL A 214 12.86 -6.72 -21.44
N GLU A 215 13.57 -5.89 -22.23
CA GLU A 215 13.07 -4.59 -22.64
C GLU A 215 11.79 -4.69 -23.47
N GLU A 216 11.71 -5.64 -24.38
CA GLU A 216 10.51 -5.85 -25.21
C GLU A 216 9.34 -6.35 -24.37
N VAL A 217 9.58 -7.30 -23.48
CA VAL A 217 8.57 -7.82 -22.54
C VAL A 217 8.08 -6.71 -21.59
N CYS A 218 8.96 -5.82 -21.11
CA CYS A 218 8.56 -4.67 -20.33
C CYS A 218 7.65 -3.69 -21.11
N LYS A 219 7.88 -3.49 -22.41
CA LYS A 219 7.00 -2.67 -23.26
C LYS A 219 5.61 -3.32 -23.39
N GLN A 220 5.57 -4.65 -23.54
CA GLN A 220 4.33 -5.42 -23.62
C GLN A 220 3.44 -5.24 -22.39
N ALA A 221 4.01 -5.07 -21.20
CA ALA A 221 3.25 -4.85 -19.96
C ALA A 221 2.27 -3.66 -20.05
N SER A 222 2.59 -2.65 -20.87
CA SER A 222 1.69 -1.52 -21.09
C SER A 222 0.46 -1.90 -21.89
N ALA A 223 0.59 -2.80 -22.86
CA ALA A 223 -0.53 -3.33 -23.64
C ALA A 223 -1.44 -4.19 -22.77
N VAL A 224 -0.88 -5.11 -22.00
CA VAL A 224 -1.61 -5.94 -21.02
C VAL A 224 -2.38 -5.07 -20.03
N SER A 225 -1.72 -4.06 -19.45
CA SER A 225 -2.32 -3.14 -18.51
C SER A 225 -3.49 -2.35 -19.15
N SER A 226 -3.27 -1.81 -20.35
CA SER A 226 -4.28 -1.03 -21.08
C SER A 226 -5.51 -1.88 -21.41
N ALA A 227 -5.30 -3.07 -21.97
CA ALA A 227 -6.39 -3.98 -22.35
C ALA A 227 -7.20 -4.42 -21.11
N GLY A 228 -6.54 -4.81 -20.03
CA GLY A 228 -7.22 -5.23 -18.80
C GLY A 228 -8.04 -4.12 -18.15
N TYR A 229 -7.49 -2.90 -18.02
CA TYR A 229 -8.28 -1.78 -17.47
C TYR A 229 -9.40 -1.32 -18.43
N LYS A 230 -9.22 -1.43 -19.75
CA LYS A 230 -10.27 -1.16 -20.73
C LYS A 230 -11.43 -2.17 -20.57
N TYR A 231 -11.11 -3.46 -20.39
CA TYR A 231 -12.12 -4.48 -20.15
C TYR A 231 -12.83 -4.29 -18.82
N LEU A 232 -12.12 -3.99 -17.72
CA LEU A 232 -12.75 -3.64 -16.44
C LEU A 232 -13.67 -2.43 -16.58
N ALA A 233 -13.26 -1.40 -17.33
CA ALA A 233 -14.04 -0.19 -17.54
C ALA A 233 -15.29 -0.44 -18.41
N SER A 234 -15.26 -1.36 -19.39
CA SER A 234 -16.41 -1.72 -20.21
C SER A 234 -17.53 -2.40 -19.43
N ARG A 235 -17.21 -2.94 -18.26
CA ARG A 235 -18.18 -3.54 -17.32
C ARG A 235 -18.88 -2.50 -16.43
N MET A 236 -18.65 -1.21 -16.64
CA MET A 236 -19.37 -0.15 -15.91
C MET A 236 -20.87 -0.19 -16.21
N LYS A 237 -21.68 0.31 -15.27
CA LYS A 237 -23.15 0.15 -15.20
C LYS A 237 -23.93 0.56 -16.46
N ASP A 238 -23.45 1.50 -17.22
CA ASP A 238 -24.15 1.98 -18.41
C ASP A 238 -23.77 1.08 -19.61
N LYS A 239 -24.23 -0.17 -19.58
CA LYS A 239 -24.08 -1.16 -20.64
C LYS A 239 -24.96 -0.80 -21.84
N GLU A 240 -24.52 0.16 -22.63
CA GLU A 240 -25.20 0.47 -23.89
C GLU A 240 -24.49 -0.14 -25.11
N ASP A 241 -23.32 -0.80 -24.91
CA ASP A 241 -22.48 -1.26 -26.04
C ASP A 241 -21.85 -2.62 -25.71
N GLU A 242 -22.61 -3.69 -26.00
CA GLU A 242 -22.16 -5.07 -25.83
C GLU A 242 -21.01 -5.41 -26.79
N ASP A 243 -20.97 -4.80 -27.99
CA ASP A 243 -19.91 -5.02 -28.96
C ASP A 243 -18.58 -4.44 -28.47
N ALA A 244 -18.61 -3.27 -27.84
CA ALA A 244 -17.42 -2.67 -27.25
C ALA A 244 -16.92 -3.45 -26.02
N GLU A 245 -17.82 -4.04 -25.24
CA GLU A 245 -17.46 -4.93 -24.13
C GLU A 245 -16.78 -6.19 -24.65
N GLN A 246 -17.36 -6.84 -25.65
CA GLN A 246 -16.80 -8.04 -26.26
C GLN A 246 -15.43 -7.76 -26.90
N ALA A 247 -15.30 -6.67 -27.64
CA ALA A 247 -14.02 -6.26 -28.21
C ALA A 247 -12.94 -5.97 -27.12
N ALA A 248 -13.32 -5.39 -26.00
CA ALA A 248 -12.40 -5.15 -24.88
C ALA A 248 -12.00 -6.47 -24.18
N GLN A 249 -12.93 -7.42 -24.05
CA GLN A 249 -12.64 -8.76 -23.55
C GLN A 249 -11.67 -9.51 -24.49
N ASP A 250 -11.95 -9.50 -25.79
CA ASP A 250 -11.13 -10.18 -26.79
C ASP A 250 -9.70 -9.63 -26.81
N ASP A 251 -9.55 -8.30 -26.74
CA ASP A 251 -8.25 -7.63 -26.62
C ASP A 251 -7.51 -8.09 -25.36
N PHE A 252 -8.17 -8.13 -24.21
CA PHE A 252 -7.55 -8.60 -22.98
C PHE A 252 -7.14 -10.07 -23.03
N LEU A 253 -8.00 -10.94 -23.56
CA LEU A 253 -7.68 -12.36 -23.73
C LEU A 253 -6.54 -12.57 -24.72
N LEU A 254 -6.43 -11.75 -25.77
CA LEU A 254 -5.29 -11.74 -26.68
C LEU A 254 -4.00 -11.41 -25.91
N GLN A 255 -4.00 -10.36 -25.10
CA GLN A 255 -2.82 -10.00 -24.30
C GLN A 255 -2.43 -11.10 -23.29
N LEU A 256 -3.40 -11.79 -22.69
CA LEU A 256 -3.11 -12.95 -21.84
C LEU A 256 -2.47 -14.10 -22.60
N ASN A 257 -2.91 -14.37 -23.85
CA ASN A 257 -2.29 -15.38 -24.70
C ASN A 257 -0.83 -15.02 -25.05
N GLU A 258 -0.53 -13.74 -25.25
CA GLU A 258 0.84 -13.26 -25.47
C GLU A 258 1.72 -13.48 -24.23
N VAL A 259 1.20 -13.18 -23.02
CA VAL A 259 1.90 -13.44 -21.76
C VAL A 259 2.13 -14.94 -21.54
N GLU A 260 1.12 -15.77 -21.79
CA GLU A 260 1.22 -17.24 -21.71
C GLU A 260 2.27 -17.78 -22.69
N GLY A 261 2.27 -17.24 -23.93
CA GLY A 261 3.26 -17.53 -24.96
C GLY A 261 4.67 -17.15 -24.54
N GLN A 262 4.85 -15.95 -23.97
CA GLN A 262 6.14 -15.48 -23.47
C GLN A 262 6.68 -16.39 -22.35
N LEU A 263 5.85 -16.75 -21.36
CA LEU A 263 6.19 -17.68 -20.29
C LEU A 263 6.51 -19.10 -20.78
N SER A 264 6.13 -19.44 -22.01
CA SER A 264 6.41 -20.73 -22.62
C SER A 264 7.76 -20.78 -23.35
N LYS A 265 8.40 -19.65 -23.62
CA LYS A 265 9.72 -19.59 -24.27
C LYS A 265 10.84 -20.10 -23.37
N HIS A 266 10.68 -19.96 -22.07
CA HIS A 266 11.68 -20.32 -21.07
C HIS A 266 11.21 -21.51 -20.20
N SER A 267 12.14 -22.28 -19.67
CA SER A 267 11.84 -23.45 -18.82
C SER A 267 11.39 -23.06 -17.42
N GLY A 268 11.78 -21.88 -16.95
CA GLY A 268 11.46 -21.32 -15.62
C GLY A 268 10.01 -20.88 -15.48
N PRO A 269 9.60 -20.42 -14.29
CA PRO A 269 8.28 -19.88 -14.08
C PRO A 269 8.18 -18.39 -14.40
N TYR A 270 9.28 -17.71 -14.77
CA TYR A 270 9.38 -16.29 -14.98
C TYR A 270 9.37 -15.90 -16.45
N LEU A 271 9.11 -14.61 -16.75
CA LEU A 271 8.88 -14.11 -18.09
C LEU A 271 10.12 -14.21 -19.01
N VAL A 272 11.31 -13.96 -18.45
CA VAL A 272 12.57 -14.07 -19.19
C VAL A 272 13.61 -14.77 -18.31
N GLY A 273 13.76 -16.08 -18.45
CA GLY A 273 14.75 -16.86 -17.72
C GLY A 273 14.50 -16.89 -16.21
N ASP A 274 15.34 -16.21 -15.45
CA ASP A 274 15.21 -16.04 -14.01
C ASP A 274 14.32 -14.84 -13.66
N PHE A 275 13.92 -14.73 -12.38
CA PHE A 275 13.16 -13.58 -11.90
C PHE A 275 13.91 -12.28 -12.16
N GLY A 276 13.22 -11.29 -12.75
CA GLY A 276 13.85 -10.03 -13.08
C GLY A 276 12.87 -8.86 -13.28
N LEU A 277 13.37 -7.84 -13.96
CA LEU A 277 12.66 -6.59 -14.20
C LEU A 277 11.34 -6.81 -14.95
N ALA A 278 11.29 -7.75 -15.92
CA ALA A 278 10.08 -8.08 -16.65
C ALA A 278 8.94 -8.55 -15.73
N ASP A 279 9.25 -9.40 -14.73
CA ASP A 279 8.27 -9.90 -13.78
C ASP A 279 7.77 -8.77 -12.86
N ILE A 280 8.65 -7.89 -12.40
CA ILE A 280 8.29 -6.74 -11.57
C ILE A 280 7.34 -5.81 -12.33
N VAL A 281 7.63 -5.52 -13.60
CA VAL A 281 6.83 -4.61 -14.42
C VAL A 281 5.44 -5.20 -14.70
N HIS A 282 5.32 -6.50 -14.97
CA HIS A 282 4.04 -7.18 -15.20
C HIS A 282 3.25 -7.38 -13.92
N CYS A 283 3.93 -7.70 -12.81
CA CYS A 283 3.31 -8.08 -11.54
C CYS A 283 2.24 -7.08 -11.10
N SER A 284 2.56 -5.81 -11.15
CA SER A 284 1.68 -4.75 -10.64
C SER A 284 0.30 -4.70 -11.32
N ALA A 285 0.20 -4.95 -12.62
CA ALA A 285 -1.06 -5.02 -13.33
C ALA A 285 -1.74 -6.39 -13.16
N MET A 286 -0.97 -7.46 -13.29
CA MET A 286 -1.47 -8.83 -13.20
C MET A 286 -2.05 -9.14 -11.82
N GLU A 287 -1.46 -8.65 -10.73
CA GLU A 287 -2.02 -8.77 -9.37
C GLU A 287 -3.43 -8.18 -9.30
N ARG A 288 -3.61 -6.98 -9.84
CA ARG A 288 -4.90 -6.29 -9.84
C ARG A 288 -5.92 -7.01 -10.70
N PHE A 289 -5.50 -7.58 -11.80
CA PHE A 289 -6.39 -8.38 -12.65
C PHE A 289 -6.76 -9.70 -11.99
N ALA A 290 -5.83 -10.38 -11.33
CA ALA A 290 -6.14 -11.58 -10.56
C ALA A 290 -7.16 -11.34 -9.45
N ALA A 291 -7.15 -10.17 -8.83
CA ALA A 291 -8.12 -9.81 -7.79
C ALA A 291 -9.46 -9.33 -8.36
N ASN A 292 -9.45 -8.53 -9.42
CA ASN A 292 -10.64 -7.82 -9.88
C ASN A 292 -11.44 -8.58 -10.96
N MET A 293 -10.77 -9.28 -11.89
CA MET A 293 -11.43 -9.95 -13.01
C MET A 293 -12.42 -11.04 -12.58
N PRO A 294 -12.14 -11.88 -11.54
CA PRO A 294 -13.12 -12.85 -11.06
C PRO A 294 -14.42 -12.19 -10.59
N VAL A 295 -14.30 -11.08 -9.88
CA VAL A 295 -15.45 -10.39 -9.26
C VAL A 295 -16.22 -9.53 -10.26
N VAL A 296 -15.52 -8.86 -11.18
CA VAL A 296 -16.13 -7.90 -12.11
C VAL A 296 -16.59 -8.59 -13.39
N ALA A 297 -15.83 -9.55 -13.90
CA ALA A 297 -16.02 -10.15 -15.21
C ALA A 297 -16.16 -11.69 -15.21
N GLY A 298 -16.02 -12.35 -14.06
CA GLY A 298 -16.08 -13.81 -13.95
C GLY A 298 -14.89 -14.53 -14.61
N VAL A 299 -13.76 -13.83 -14.80
CA VAL A 299 -12.56 -14.37 -15.44
C VAL A 299 -11.51 -14.67 -14.40
N GLU A 300 -11.31 -15.95 -14.10
CA GLU A 300 -10.23 -16.40 -13.22
C GLU A 300 -8.89 -16.35 -13.96
N LEU A 301 -7.84 -15.86 -13.27
CA LEU A 301 -6.47 -15.88 -13.79
C LEU A 301 -5.59 -16.87 -13.03
N ARG A 302 -5.76 -16.97 -11.72
CA ARG A 302 -5.05 -17.92 -10.88
C ARG A 302 -5.68 -19.30 -11.00
N GLY A 303 -4.86 -20.33 -11.26
CA GLY A 303 -5.35 -21.70 -11.40
C GLY A 303 -6.20 -21.94 -12.67
N ASN A 304 -6.23 -20.99 -13.61
CA ASN A 304 -6.99 -21.15 -14.85
C ASN A 304 -6.33 -22.19 -15.77
N PRO A 305 -7.04 -23.28 -16.12
CA PRO A 305 -6.47 -24.33 -16.98
C PRO A 305 -6.14 -23.85 -18.40
N ARG A 306 -6.74 -22.75 -18.86
CA ARG A 306 -6.39 -22.11 -20.15
C ARG A 306 -5.03 -21.43 -20.11
N TYR A 307 -4.57 -20.99 -18.92
CA TYR A 307 -3.33 -20.25 -18.72
C TYR A 307 -2.44 -20.93 -17.67
N PRO A 308 -1.94 -22.16 -17.92
CA PRO A 308 -1.17 -22.91 -16.93
C PRO A 308 0.17 -22.27 -16.59
N LYS A 309 0.81 -21.56 -17.55
CA LYS A 309 2.08 -20.86 -17.30
C LYS A 309 1.88 -19.60 -16.48
N ILE A 310 0.84 -18.80 -16.77
CA ILE A 310 0.44 -17.66 -15.94
C ILE A 310 0.12 -18.14 -14.52
N SER A 311 -0.62 -19.25 -14.36
CA SER A 311 -0.90 -19.82 -13.04
C SER A 311 0.37 -20.24 -12.30
N ARG A 312 1.33 -20.83 -12.98
CA ARG A 312 2.64 -21.17 -12.43
C ARG A 312 3.45 -19.92 -12.05
N TRP A 313 3.41 -18.90 -12.91
CA TRP A 313 4.04 -17.61 -12.64
C TRP A 313 3.49 -16.95 -11.35
N TYR A 314 2.15 -16.89 -11.19
CA TYR A 314 1.54 -16.40 -9.95
C TYR A 314 2.03 -17.18 -8.72
N SER A 315 2.10 -18.51 -8.81
CA SER A 315 2.57 -19.35 -7.71
C SER A 315 4.05 -19.06 -7.36
N ALA A 316 4.87 -18.82 -8.39
CA ALA A 316 6.27 -18.44 -8.21
C ALA A 316 6.42 -17.06 -7.58
N MET A 317 5.63 -16.07 -8.04
CA MET A 317 5.57 -14.74 -7.44
C MET A 317 5.13 -14.80 -5.98
N ASP A 318 4.05 -15.54 -5.68
CA ASP A 318 3.55 -15.71 -4.31
C ASP A 318 4.55 -16.39 -3.38
N SER A 319 5.50 -17.17 -3.88
CA SER A 319 6.57 -17.77 -3.08
C SER A 319 7.72 -16.82 -2.73
N ARG A 320 7.79 -15.64 -3.36
CA ARG A 320 8.88 -14.67 -3.14
C ARG A 320 8.67 -13.86 -1.87
N PRO A 321 9.61 -13.87 -0.92
CA PRO A 321 9.46 -13.11 0.33
C PRO A 321 9.32 -11.60 0.11
N ALA A 322 10.01 -11.03 -0.88
CA ALA A 322 9.91 -9.61 -1.20
C ALA A 322 8.51 -9.25 -1.72
N TYR A 323 7.95 -10.08 -2.62
CA TYR A 323 6.60 -9.86 -3.13
C TYR A 323 5.54 -9.95 -2.03
N GLN A 324 5.66 -10.90 -1.11
CA GLN A 324 4.76 -11.03 0.04
C GLN A 324 4.73 -9.78 0.96
N LYS A 325 5.80 -8.98 0.95
CA LYS A 325 5.86 -7.72 1.71
C LYS A 325 5.14 -6.56 1.02
N VAL A 326 5.02 -6.59 -0.29
CA VAL A 326 4.51 -5.45 -1.08
C VAL A 326 3.15 -5.70 -1.69
N LYS A 327 2.77 -6.95 -1.97
CA LYS A 327 1.50 -7.27 -2.58
C LYS A 327 0.32 -6.82 -1.72
N SER A 328 -0.72 -6.30 -2.38
CA SER A 328 -1.97 -5.95 -1.72
C SER A 328 -2.87 -7.19 -1.56
N ASP A 329 -3.90 -7.07 -0.73
CA ASP A 329 -4.92 -8.09 -0.62
C ASP A 329 -6.07 -7.86 -1.62
N ASP A 330 -6.71 -8.96 -2.06
CA ASP A 330 -7.74 -8.93 -3.08
C ASP A 330 -8.95 -8.09 -2.66
N THR A 331 -9.30 -8.09 -1.37
CA THR A 331 -10.42 -7.29 -0.84
C THR A 331 -10.14 -5.80 -1.00
N THR A 332 -8.93 -5.37 -0.67
CA THR A 332 -8.50 -3.98 -0.87
C THR A 332 -8.54 -3.59 -2.34
N LEU A 333 -8.00 -4.43 -3.23
CA LEU A 333 -7.98 -4.16 -4.67
C LEU A 333 -9.39 -4.08 -5.25
N ASN A 334 -10.31 -4.95 -4.82
CA ASN A 334 -11.72 -4.91 -5.23
C ASN A 334 -12.44 -3.66 -4.74
N LEU A 335 -12.15 -3.19 -3.51
CA LEU A 335 -12.72 -1.94 -3.01
C LEU A 335 -12.18 -0.71 -3.73
N VAL A 336 -10.89 -0.72 -4.08
CA VAL A 336 -10.28 0.35 -4.86
C VAL A 336 -10.98 0.48 -6.21
N ILE A 337 -11.13 -0.60 -6.95
CA ILE A 337 -11.83 -0.62 -8.24
C ILE A 337 -13.26 -0.09 -8.10
N ARG A 338 -14.00 -0.60 -7.12
CA ARG A 338 -15.37 -0.15 -6.87
C ARG A 338 -15.47 1.34 -6.53
N LYS A 339 -14.63 1.79 -5.59
CA LYS A 339 -14.71 3.17 -5.06
C LYS A 339 -14.16 4.19 -6.07
N VAL A 340 -13.05 3.88 -6.72
CA VAL A 340 -12.33 4.83 -7.58
C VAL A 340 -12.90 4.86 -9.00
N PHE A 341 -13.29 3.72 -9.54
CA PHE A 341 -13.73 3.58 -10.93
C PHE A 341 -15.24 3.40 -11.09
N GLY A 342 -15.98 3.23 -9.99
CA GLY A 342 -17.43 3.04 -10.03
C GLY A 342 -17.84 1.73 -10.72
N ILE A 343 -16.95 0.72 -10.79
CA ILE A 343 -17.21 -0.54 -11.45
C ILE A 343 -18.10 -1.41 -10.57
N PRO A 344 -19.22 -1.95 -11.08
CA PRO A 344 -20.09 -2.85 -10.33
C PRO A 344 -19.35 -4.16 -10.04
N MET A 345 -19.57 -4.71 -8.86
CA MET A 345 -19.07 -6.02 -8.47
C MET A 345 -20.23 -7.01 -8.34
N ALA A 346 -20.02 -8.24 -8.78
CA ALA A 346 -20.97 -9.33 -8.59
C ALA A 346 -21.15 -9.66 -7.08
N PHE A 347 -20.13 -9.44 -6.28
CA PHE A 347 -20.12 -9.62 -4.84
C PHE A 347 -19.71 -8.32 -4.14
N SER A 348 -20.50 -7.89 -3.16
CA SER A 348 -20.19 -6.78 -2.29
C SER A 348 -20.26 -7.25 -0.84
N PRO A 349 -19.12 -7.43 -0.15
CA PRO A 349 -19.16 -7.65 1.28
C PRO A 349 -19.87 -6.49 1.96
N ALA A 350 -20.65 -6.75 2.99
CA ALA A 350 -21.26 -5.69 3.78
C ALA A 350 -20.14 -4.77 4.32
N ILE A 351 -20.37 -3.45 4.24
CA ILE A 351 -19.36 -2.45 4.66
C ILE A 351 -19.01 -2.63 6.13
N ASP A 352 -19.98 -2.99 6.96
CA ASP A 352 -19.78 -3.20 8.39
C ASP A 352 -18.89 -4.42 8.68
N ASP A 353 -19.07 -5.52 7.96
CA ASP A 353 -18.23 -6.71 8.10
C ASP A 353 -16.79 -6.42 7.68
N PHE A 354 -16.61 -5.62 6.61
CA PHE A 354 -15.31 -5.19 6.15
C PHE A 354 -14.57 -4.32 7.18
N THR A 355 -15.24 -3.31 7.75
CA THR A 355 -14.69 -2.44 8.79
C THR A 355 -14.30 -3.23 10.03
N GLN A 356 -15.17 -4.14 10.48
CA GLN A 356 -14.88 -4.97 11.65
C GLN A 356 -13.73 -5.94 11.41
N ARG A 357 -13.61 -6.52 10.21
CA ARG A 357 -12.46 -7.37 9.84
C ARG A 357 -11.15 -6.58 9.88
N GLY A 358 -11.13 -5.35 9.35
CA GLY A 358 -9.95 -4.48 9.42
C GLY A 358 -9.56 -4.14 10.85
N ARG A 359 -10.52 -3.85 11.73
CA ARG A 359 -10.28 -3.61 13.16
C ARG A 359 -9.76 -4.84 13.87
N ASN A 360 -10.34 -6.01 13.62
CA ASN A 360 -9.88 -7.27 14.19
C ASN A 360 -8.46 -7.61 13.74
N GLU A 361 -8.15 -7.44 12.44
CA GLU A 361 -6.79 -7.65 11.93
C GLU A 361 -5.79 -6.73 12.63
N ALA A 362 -6.11 -5.44 12.73
CA ALA A 362 -5.21 -4.47 13.37
C ALA A 362 -4.98 -4.80 14.85
N ALA A 363 -6.04 -5.17 15.59
CA ALA A 363 -5.95 -5.55 16.99
C ALA A 363 -5.15 -6.86 17.19
N ALA A 364 -5.42 -7.89 16.35
CA ALA A 364 -4.74 -9.17 16.41
C ALA A 364 -3.23 -9.03 16.13
N LYS A 365 -2.87 -8.30 15.07
CA LYS A 365 -1.46 -8.06 14.72
C LYS A 365 -0.76 -7.20 15.78
N LEU A 366 -1.43 -6.20 16.35
CA LEU A 366 -0.89 -5.39 17.44
C LEU A 366 -0.63 -6.25 18.69
N SER A 367 -1.58 -7.09 19.11
CA SER A 367 -1.42 -7.99 20.24
C SER A 367 -0.26 -8.97 20.03
N LYS A 368 -0.18 -9.59 18.85
CA LYS A 368 0.86 -10.57 18.53
C LYS A 368 2.26 -9.95 18.50
N ASN A 369 2.38 -8.70 18.06
CA ASN A 369 3.67 -8.00 17.90
C ASN A 369 3.91 -6.94 18.98
N LYS A 370 3.17 -6.93 20.08
CA LYS A 370 3.18 -5.86 21.10
C LYS A 370 4.58 -5.49 21.58
N GLU A 371 5.44 -6.48 21.82
CA GLU A 371 6.81 -6.23 22.33
C GLU A 371 7.67 -5.52 21.29
N VAL A 372 7.62 -5.98 20.03
CA VAL A 372 8.39 -5.38 18.92
C VAL A 372 7.89 -3.98 18.64
N VAL A 373 6.57 -3.78 18.61
CA VAL A 373 5.94 -2.47 18.37
C VAL A 373 6.29 -1.49 19.51
N ARG A 374 6.19 -1.92 20.77
CA ARG A 374 6.57 -1.11 21.92
C ARG A 374 8.05 -0.71 21.87
N ALA A 375 8.94 -1.64 21.57
CA ALA A 375 10.37 -1.38 21.43
C ALA A 375 10.67 -0.40 20.28
N ASP A 376 10.00 -0.53 19.13
CA ASP A 376 10.14 0.40 17.99
C ASP A 376 9.67 1.82 18.37
N ILE A 377 8.51 1.94 19.01
CA ILE A 377 7.97 3.21 19.49
C ILE A 377 8.96 3.89 20.44
N VAL A 378 9.39 3.19 21.49
CA VAL A 378 10.27 3.75 22.52
C VAL A 378 11.60 4.23 21.93
N ARG A 379 12.20 3.46 21.04
CA ARG A 379 13.50 3.80 20.43
C ARG A 379 13.43 4.94 19.42
N ARG A 380 12.30 5.11 18.70
CA ARG A 380 12.27 5.92 17.48
C ARG A 380 11.27 7.08 17.49
N SER A 381 10.31 7.09 18.40
CA SER A 381 9.32 8.19 18.51
C SER A 381 9.90 9.50 19.03
N GLY A 382 11.08 9.47 19.63
CA GLY A 382 11.70 10.63 20.28
C GLY A 382 11.18 10.92 21.69
N ILE A 383 10.29 10.08 22.25
CA ILE A 383 9.74 10.27 23.61
C ILE A 383 10.82 10.23 24.71
N LEU A 384 11.99 9.65 24.44
CA LEU A 384 13.11 9.63 25.39
C LEU A 384 13.97 10.90 25.35
N ARG A 385 13.87 11.74 24.32
CA ARG A 385 14.74 12.93 24.18
C ARG A 385 14.57 14.00 25.25
N GLY A 386 13.51 13.90 26.06
CA GLY A 386 13.24 14.80 27.18
C GLY A 386 13.79 14.32 28.53
N HIS A 387 14.19 13.05 28.65
CA HIS A 387 14.63 12.46 29.93
C HIS A 387 16.16 12.50 30.16
N ASP A 388 16.97 12.81 29.16
CA ASP A 388 18.45 12.76 29.24
C ASP A 388 19.13 14.07 29.73
N SER A 389 18.37 15.06 30.21
CA SER A 389 18.98 16.36 30.55
C SER A 389 19.56 16.49 31.96
N THR A 390 19.72 15.41 32.75
CA THR A 390 20.23 15.53 34.13
C THR A 390 21.50 14.76 34.49
N THR A 391 22.15 14.05 33.55
CA THR A 391 23.47 13.47 33.82
C THR A 391 24.45 13.75 32.69
N GLY A 392 25.12 14.89 32.79
CA GLY A 392 26.32 15.17 32.01
C GLY A 392 27.44 14.20 32.41
N SER A 393 27.75 13.25 31.53
CA SER A 393 29.03 12.56 31.54
C SER A 393 29.44 12.24 30.13
N SER A 394 30.48 12.95 29.68
CA SER A 394 31.24 12.70 28.50
C SER A 394 32.12 11.48 28.72
N ASN A 395 31.79 10.32 28.25
CA ASN A 395 32.73 9.27 27.87
C ASN A 395 31.97 8.27 26.97
N GLY A 396 32.42 8.19 25.72
CA GLY A 396 31.85 7.33 24.71
C GLY A 396 32.13 5.85 24.98
N GLU A 397 31.13 5.17 25.48
CA GLU A 397 30.95 3.73 25.40
C GLU A 397 29.43 3.48 25.35
N ASP A 398 28.96 2.61 24.47
CA ASP A 398 27.58 2.21 24.26
C ASP A 398 26.96 1.64 25.55
N GLN A 399 26.57 2.50 26.49
CA GLN A 399 25.66 2.09 27.55
C GLN A 399 24.24 2.12 26.98
N ALA A 400 23.69 0.91 26.74
CA ALA A 400 22.27 0.70 26.56
C ALA A 400 21.55 1.19 27.85
N THR A 401 21.24 2.49 27.90
CA THR A 401 20.46 3.10 28.97
C THR A 401 19.11 2.37 29.00
N SER A 402 18.83 1.68 30.11
CA SER A 402 17.58 0.97 30.31
C SER A 402 16.44 1.99 30.24
N VAL A 403 15.52 1.77 29.29
CA VAL A 403 14.32 2.63 29.14
C VAL A 403 13.58 2.70 30.48
N PRO A 404 13.25 3.90 30.99
CA PRO A 404 12.51 4.04 32.22
C PRO A 404 11.20 3.23 32.20
N LYS A 405 10.93 2.48 33.27
CA LYS A 405 9.75 1.62 33.35
C LYS A 405 8.46 2.41 33.12
N GLY A 406 8.34 3.61 33.67
CA GLY A 406 7.17 4.48 33.49
C GLY A 406 6.87 4.83 32.04
N VAL A 407 7.92 5.00 31.20
CA VAL A 407 7.74 5.22 29.74
C VAL A 407 7.21 3.96 29.07
N GLN A 408 7.75 2.78 29.41
CA GLN A 408 7.28 1.51 28.87
C GLN A 408 5.82 1.23 29.24
N ASP A 409 5.45 1.47 30.50
CA ASP A 409 4.09 1.28 31.02
C ASP A 409 3.11 2.26 30.36
N ALA A 410 3.50 3.51 30.13
CA ALA A 410 2.68 4.51 29.45
C ALA A 410 2.43 4.14 27.96
N VAL A 411 3.44 3.65 27.28
CA VAL A 411 3.32 3.16 25.88
C VAL A 411 2.43 1.92 25.81
N ASP A 412 2.64 0.95 26.70
CA ASP A 412 1.81 -0.27 26.79
C ASP A 412 0.34 0.06 27.05
N HIS A 413 0.09 0.94 28.01
CA HIS A 413 -1.26 1.41 28.35
C HIS A 413 -1.95 2.05 27.11
N ALA A 414 -1.24 2.92 26.39
CA ALA A 414 -1.78 3.56 25.18
C ALA A 414 -2.06 2.55 24.07
N MET A 415 -1.19 1.56 23.87
CA MET A 415 -1.38 0.48 22.88
C MET A 415 -2.59 -0.40 23.21
N ARG A 416 -2.83 -0.71 24.48
CA ARG A 416 -4.02 -1.45 24.91
C ARG A 416 -5.30 -0.62 24.74
N ARG A 417 -5.27 0.68 25.02
CA ARG A 417 -6.39 1.59 24.71
C ARG A 417 -6.71 1.62 23.23
N LEU A 418 -5.69 1.61 22.37
CA LEU A 418 -5.87 1.52 20.93
C LEU A 418 -6.55 0.20 20.54
N ALA A 419 -6.10 -0.94 21.08
CA ALA A 419 -6.71 -2.24 20.83
C ALA A 419 -8.15 -2.31 21.34
N ASN A 420 -8.44 -1.75 22.52
CA ASN A 420 -9.80 -1.61 23.02
C ASN A 420 -10.71 -0.85 22.04
N TYR A 421 -10.21 0.30 21.54
CA TYR A 421 -10.98 1.09 20.59
C TYR A 421 -11.26 0.30 19.29
N LEU A 422 -10.29 -0.42 18.77
CA LEU A 422 -10.45 -1.25 17.58
C LEU A 422 -11.51 -2.34 17.77
N LEU A 423 -11.56 -2.99 18.95
CA LEU A 423 -12.44 -4.11 19.21
C LEU A 423 -13.81 -3.72 19.79
N LEU A 424 -13.88 -2.63 20.54
CA LEU A 424 -15.06 -2.24 21.32
C LEU A 424 -15.64 -0.88 20.91
N GLY A 425 -14.96 -0.12 20.04
CA GLY A 425 -15.33 1.25 19.72
C GLY A 425 -15.08 2.29 20.83
N LYS A 426 -14.51 1.85 21.98
CA LYS A 426 -14.21 2.68 23.14
C LYS A 426 -12.77 2.45 23.60
N PRO A 427 -11.99 3.51 23.91
CA PRO A 427 -10.58 3.35 24.24
C PRO A 427 -10.30 2.74 25.62
N GLY A 428 -11.31 2.62 26.47
CA GLY A 428 -11.14 2.23 27.87
C GLY A 428 -10.63 3.38 28.75
N PRO A 429 -10.29 3.11 30.03
CA PRO A 429 -9.95 4.14 31.01
C PRO A 429 -8.69 4.91 30.60
N ARG A 430 -8.67 6.21 30.90
CA ARG A 430 -7.50 7.08 30.72
C ARG A 430 -6.49 6.78 31.82
N ASN A 431 -5.21 7.01 31.51
CA ASN A 431 -4.20 7.06 32.55
C ASN A 431 -4.43 8.32 33.42
N GLU A 432 -4.37 8.19 34.73
CA GLU A 432 -4.55 9.33 35.65
C GLU A 432 -3.38 10.31 35.56
N ASP A 433 -2.17 9.81 35.34
CA ASP A 433 -0.96 10.62 35.19
C ASP A 433 -0.94 11.38 33.85
N ALA A 434 -0.79 12.71 33.94
CA ALA A 434 -0.76 13.60 32.77
C ALA A 434 0.47 13.38 31.88
N GLU A 435 1.61 13.07 32.48
CA GLU A 435 2.84 12.77 31.73
C GLU A 435 2.72 11.46 30.97
N ALA A 436 2.19 10.41 31.61
CA ALA A 436 1.93 9.13 30.95
C ALA A 436 0.94 9.28 29.80
N ARG A 437 -0.09 10.15 29.91
CA ARG A 437 -1.00 10.46 28.81
C ARG A 437 -0.29 11.14 27.63
N ALA A 438 0.59 12.10 27.92
CA ALA A 438 1.36 12.79 26.88
C ALA A 438 2.32 11.83 26.16
N ILE A 439 3.02 10.97 26.89
CA ILE A 439 3.87 9.91 26.33
C ILE A 439 3.02 8.98 25.44
N GLY A 440 1.89 8.51 25.94
CA GLY A 440 0.98 7.64 25.20
C GLY A 440 0.45 8.26 23.92
N ALA A 441 0.08 9.55 23.95
CA ALA A 441 -0.37 10.28 22.78
C ALA A 441 0.75 10.43 21.73
N ALA A 442 1.96 10.77 22.14
CA ALA A 442 3.12 10.85 21.26
C ALA A 442 3.46 9.47 20.65
N ALA A 443 3.38 8.40 21.47
CA ALA A 443 3.57 7.02 21.01
C ALA A 443 2.59 6.64 19.91
N LEU A 444 1.29 6.91 20.10
CA LEU A 444 0.26 6.60 19.10
C LEU A 444 0.36 7.47 17.85
N ALA A 445 0.75 8.74 17.98
CA ALA A 445 1.01 9.61 16.84
C ALA A 445 2.16 9.08 15.97
N TYR A 446 3.25 8.62 16.60
CA TYR A 446 4.34 7.95 15.91
C TYR A 446 3.87 6.65 15.25
N PHE A 447 3.21 5.76 16.00
CA PHE A 447 2.76 4.46 15.50
C PHE A 447 1.79 4.59 14.33
N ARG A 448 0.86 5.55 14.40
CA ARG A 448 -0.05 5.87 13.29
C ARG A 448 0.68 6.12 11.97
N ASN A 449 1.79 6.84 12.02
CA ASN A 449 2.57 7.20 10.84
C ASN A 449 3.55 6.08 10.44
N ARG A 450 3.90 5.20 11.37
CA ARG A 450 4.84 4.10 11.17
C ARG A 450 4.21 2.87 10.52
N ALA A 451 2.97 2.55 10.90
CA ALA A 451 2.22 1.43 10.33
C ALA A 451 1.83 1.71 8.87
N SER A 452 2.04 0.75 8.01
CA SER A 452 1.94 0.90 6.56
C SER A 452 1.31 -0.32 5.91
N ALA A 453 0.43 -0.08 4.96
CA ALA A 453 -0.10 -1.11 4.08
C ALA A 453 0.78 -1.25 2.83
N PRO A 454 0.90 -2.42 2.25
CA PRO A 454 0.47 -3.72 2.79
C PRO A 454 1.50 -4.36 3.73
N ARG A 455 2.66 -3.76 3.94
CA ARG A 455 3.79 -4.33 4.71
C ARG A 455 3.39 -4.86 6.09
N ASP A 456 2.64 -4.07 6.85
CA ASP A 456 2.31 -4.38 8.25
C ASP A 456 0.88 -4.88 8.38
N LEU A 457 -0.03 -4.32 7.60
CA LEU A 457 -1.47 -4.49 7.67
C LEU A 457 -2.07 -4.48 6.27
N SER A 458 -3.26 -5.06 6.08
CA SER A 458 -4.07 -4.75 4.91
C SER A 458 -4.39 -3.25 4.85
N ALA A 459 -4.75 -2.72 3.69
CA ALA A 459 -5.05 -1.30 3.56
C ALA A 459 -6.25 -0.89 4.43
N ASN A 460 -7.26 -1.77 4.55
CA ASN A 460 -8.40 -1.55 5.42
C ASN A 460 -7.98 -1.52 6.90
N ALA A 461 -7.24 -2.52 7.36
CA ALA A 461 -6.76 -2.57 8.74
C ALA A 461 -5.86 -1.36 9.08
N CYS A 462 -5.05 -0.91 8.13
CA CYS A 462 -4.21 0.28 8.29
C CYS A 462 -5.06 1.57 8.38
N HIS A 463 -6.15 1.66 7.61
CA HIS A 463 -7.11 2.76 7.71
C HIS A 463 -7.77 2.81 9.09
N GLU A 464 -8.31 1.68 9.54
CA GLU A 464 -8.96 1.56 10.86
C GLU A 464 -7.97 1.84 12.00
N LEU A 465 -6.75 1.33 11.92
CA LEU A 465 -5.69 1.62 12.90
C LEU A 465 -5.41 3.12 13.02
N ARG A 466 -5.28 3.81 11.89
CA ARG A 466 -4.99 5.26 11.88
C ARG A 466 -6.13 6.08 12.44
N ALA A 467 -7.37 5.72 12.11
CA ALA A 467 -8.56 6.34 12.67
C ALA A 467 -8.65 6.13 14.18
N ALA A 468 -8.41 4.90 14.63
CA ALA A 468 -8.39 4.54 16.05
C ALA A 468 -7.30 5.28 16.83
N CYS A 469 -6.07 5.39 16.28
CA CYS A 469 -5.00 6.17 16.89
C CYS A 469 -5.44 7.62 17.13
N LEU A 470 -6.07 8.26 16.12
CA LEU A 470 -6.57 9.64 16.25
C LEU A 470 -7.65 9.77 17.32
N ALA A 471 -8.60 8.81 17.36
CA ALA A 471 -9.68 8.81 18.34
C ALA A 471 -9.13 8.69 19.78
N VAL A 472 -8.21 7.75 20.00
CA VAL A 472 -7.59 7.55 21.33
C VAL A 472 -6.73 8.73 21.76
N VAL A 473 -5.98 9.35 20.84
CA VAL A 473 -5.22 10.57 21.13
C VAL A 473 -6.16 11.70 21.52
N LYS A 474 -7.24 11.95 20.78
CA LYS A 474 -8.24 12.98 21.13
C LYS A 474 -8.90 12.71 22.49
N ASP A 475 -9.19 11.46 22.81
CA ASP A 475 -9.74 11.08 24.12
C ASP A 475 -8.72 11.19 25.25
N SER A 476 -7.44 11.33 24.99
CA SER A 476 -6.40 11.46 26.03
C SER A 476 -6.30 12.87 26.59
N TYR A 477 -6.87 13.86 25.94
CA TYR A 477 -6.94 15.27 26.31
C TYR A 477 -8.38 15.70 26.57
#